data_b6a8bd61ab69e21a5e78780a62013ebf
#
_entry.id   b6a8bd61ab69e21a5e78780a62013ebf
#
_cell.length_a   1.000
_cell.length_b   1.000
_cell.length_c   1.000
_cell.angle_alpha   90.00
_cell.angle_beta   90.00
_cell.angle_gamma   90.00
#
_symmetry.space_group_name_H-M   'P 1'
#
loop_
_entity.id
_entity.type
_entity.pdbx_description
1 polymer ?
#
loop_
_entity_poly.entity_id
_entity_poly.type
_entity_poly.pdbx_seq_one_letter_code
_entity_poly.pdbx_strand_id
1 'polypeptide(L)'
;LWLASTGSGVYKVNFPKKQFQLLTEVSPVPVDTERATSWNQGIRALYQAKNGDIWVGTRWQALYRLDSNGQIKQVFTDQNYLIGAVYHIMEDKEGNLWFSTKGNGLVKAEPDMNSPHGLRFTRYKNDPKNPNSISNNDVYFTYQDSQERIWVGLLGGGLNLISEENGTLVFKHKYNGLKQYPAYGLYMEVRTMTEDEDGRIWVGTMDGLMSFDGHFTTPEQIQFETYRQISDRSNVADNDIYVLYKDSDSQIWVSVFGGGLNKLVRYDKEKREPIFKSYGIREGMNNDVVKSIVEDKNGNLWFTTEIGLSCFNKATEQFRNYDKYDGFLNVELEEGSALRALNGDLWLGSRQGILTFSPDKLETQHTNYDTRIVDFKVSNRNLRSLNDCPIQESITYTDALQLKYNQSMFTIEFAALNFYNQNRVSYRYILEGYEKEWHYNGKNRIASYTNVPPGDYVFRVETMDEANPEL
;
A
#
# COMPACT_ATOMS: atom_id res chain seq x y z
N LEU A 1 -22.55 4.95 20.90
CA LEU A 1 -23.89 5.46 21.17
C LEU A 1 -24.94 4.53 20.59
N TRP A 2 -25.98 4.23 21.34
CA TRP A 2 -27.15 3.51 20.90
C TRP A 2 -28.33 4.45 20.76
N LEU A 3 -29.02 4.40 19.63
CA LEU A 3 -30.20 5.21 19.34
C LEU A 3 -31.38 4.27 19.09
N ALA A 4 -32.45 4.43 19.86
CA ALA A 4 -33.72 3.74 19.62
C ALA A 4 -34.66 4.64 18.79
N SER A 5 -35.28 4.08 17.77
CA SER A 5 -36.24 4.78 16.90
C SER A 5 -37.59 4.07 16.91
N THR A 6 -38.65 4.83 16.98
CA THR A 6 -40.01 4.31 16.86
C THR A 6 -40.26 3.80 15.43
N GLY A 7 -40.38 2.49 15.27
CA GLY A 7 -40.69 1.86 13.99
C GLY A 7 -39.49 1.42 13.15
N SER A 8 -38.26 1.81 13.50
CA SER A 8 -37.04 1.42 12.75
C SER A 8 -36.00 0.63 13.57
N GLY A 9 -36.31 0.36 14.86
CA GLY A 9 -35.44 -0.44 15.72
C GLY A 9 -34.34 0.35 16.43
N VAL A 10 -33.21 -0.32 16.67
CA VAL A 10 -32.08 0.23 17.42
C VAL A 10 -30.88 0.39 16.50
N TYR A 11 -30.30 1.58 16.50
CA TYR A 11 -29.10 1.92 15.74
C TYR A 11 -27.90 2.05 16.67
N LYS A 12 -26.79 1.48 16.26
CA LYS A 12 -25.50 1.68 16.90
C LYS A 12 -24.71 2.72 16.12
N VAL A 13 -24.30 3.79 16.75
CA VAL A 13 -23.47 4.84 16.18
C VAL A 13 -22.10 4.78 16.82
N ASN A 14 -21.08 4.53 16.02
CA ASN A 14 -19.69 4.58 16.41
C ASN A 14 -19.08 5.91 15.97
N PHE A 15 -18.23 6.49 16.81
CA PHE A 15 -17.47 7.69 16.51
C PHE A 15 -15.98 7.29 16.53
N PRO A 16 -15.43 6.81 15.40
CA PRO A 16 -14.00 6.53 15.34
C PRO A 16 -13.20 7.81 15.58
N LYS A 17 -12.06 7.71 16.22
CA LYS A 17 -11.13 8.84 16.35
C LYS A 17 -10.71 9.30 14.95
N LYS A 18 -10.67 10.60 14.72
CA LYS A 18 -10.18 11.19 13.46
C LYS A 18 -8.65 11.12 13.45
N GLN A 19 -8.11 9.96 13.12
CA GLN A 19 -6.68 9.73 12.99
C GLN A 19 -6.18 9.97 11.56
N PHE A 20 -7.09 9.85 10.59
CA PHE A 20 -6.85 10.06 9.17
C PHE A 20 -7.66 11.28 8.71
N GLN A 21 -7.04 12.13 7.92
CA GLN A 21 -7.66 13.32 7.34
C GLN A 21 -7.67 13.21 5.83
N LEU A 22 -8.82 13.43 5.21
CA LEU A 22 -8.94 13.54 3.76
C LEU A 22 -9.00 15.02 3.37
N LEU A 23 -8.03 15.47 2.61
CA LEU A 23 -8.02 16.77 1.99
C LEU A 23 -8.76 16.67 0.65
N THR A 24 -10.00 17.16 0.61
CA THR A 24 -10.88 17.08 -0.58
C THR A 24 -11.06 18.42 -1.29
N GLU A 25 -10.78 19.51 -0.58
CA GLU A 25 -11.00 20.86 -1.07
C GLU A 25 -9.71 21.66 -1.06
N VAL A 26 -9.54 22.39 -2.11
CA VAL A 26 -8.52 23.41 -2.26
C VAL A 26 -9.13 24.71 -1.77
N SER A 27 -8.54 25.36 -0.76
CA SER A 27 -8.91 26.74 -0.42
C SER A 27 -8.87 27.61 -1.67
N PRO A 28 -9.85 28.44 -1.93
CA PRO A 28 -9.97 29.17 -3.18
C PRO A 28 -8.81 30.17 -3.32
N VAL A 29 -7.79 29.79 -4.08
CA VAL A 29 -7.00 30.77 -4.80
C VAL A 29 -7.91 31.26 -5.92
N PRO A 30 -8.03 32.55 -6.21
CA PRO A 30 -8.75 33.02 -7.38
C PRO A 30 -8.11 32.46 -8.62
N VAL A 31 -8.61 31.36 -9.13
CA VAL A 31 -8.21 30.76 -10.38
C VAL A 31 -9.37 30.92 -11.33
N ASP A 32 -9.13 31.50 -12.49
CA ASP A 32 -10.12 31.84 -13.53
C ASP A 32 -10.87 30.65 -14.13
N THR A 33 -10.87 29.48 -13.47
CA THR A 33 -11.55 28.27 -13.98
C THR A 33 -12.24 27.52 -12.87
N GLU A 34 -13.56 27.42 -12.94
CA GLU A 34 -14.45 26.61 -12.09
C GLU A 34 -14.08 25.11 -12.00
N ARG A 35 -13.16 24.62 -12.85
CA ARG A 35 -12.73 23.22 -12.90
C ARG A 35 -11.50 22.88 -12.05
N ALA A 36 -10.76 23.87 -11.54
CA ALA A 36 -9.49 23.65 -10.85
C ALA A 36 -9.62 23.56 -9.31
N THR A 37 -10.83 23.55 -8.76
CA THR A 37 -11.07 23.73 -7.32
C THR A 37 -11.32 22.43 -6.54
N SER A 38 -11.30 21.28 -7.19
CA SER A 38 -11.60 20.00 -6.54
C SER A 38 -10.49 18.97 -6.75
N TRP A 39 -10.01 18.37 -5.65
CA TRP A 39 -9.10 17.23 -5.67
C TRP A 39 -9.75 15.92 -6.17
N ASN A 40 -11.05 15.92 -6.51
CA ASN A 40 -11.79 14.77 -7.08
C ASN A 40 -11.29 14.33 -8.47
N GLN A 41 -10.02 14.58 -8.75
CA GLN A 41 -9.41 14.30 -10.06
C GLN A 41 -8.40 13.15 -10.02
N GLY A 42 -8.33 12.41 -8.91
CA GLY A 42 -7.36 11.33 -8.73
C GLY A 42 -5.93 11.85 -8.57
N ILE A 43 -5.41 11.79 -7.37
CA ILE A 43 -4.05 12.26 -7.05
C ILE A 43 -3.06 11.15 -7.39
N ARG A 44 -2.34 11.31 -8.51
CA ARG A 44 -1.47 10.27 -9.07
C ARG A 44 0.01 10.45 -8.72
N ALA A 45 0.45 11.68 -8.42
CA ALA A 45 1.83 11.97 -8.06
C ALA A 45 1.90 12.92 -6.86
N LEU A 46 2.76 12.61 -5.93
CA LEU A 46 3.08 13.41 -4.75
C LEU A 46 4.61 13.51 -4.64
N TYR A 47 5.12 14.72 -4.51
CA TYR A 47 6.55 14.97 -4.36
C TYR A 47 6.79 16.19 -3.50
N GLN A 48 7.71 16.12 -2.55
CA GLN A 48 8.18 17.29 -1.81
C GLN A 48 9.56 17.69 -2.30
N ALA A 49 9.66 18.87 -2.87
CA ALA A 49 10.91 19.42 -3.37
C ALA A 49 11.84 19.85 -2.22
N LYS A 50 13.15 19.94 -2.49
CA LYS A 50 14.18 20.35 -1.52
C LYS A 50 13.91 21.71 -0.88
N ASN A 51 13.19 22.60 -1.57
CA ASN A 51 12.77 23.91 -1.05
C ASN A 51 11.55 23.84 -0.09
N GLY A 52 11.02 22.65 0.16
CA GLY A 52 9.88 22.40 1.03
C GLY A 52 8.51 22.46 0.35
N ASP A 53 8.42 22.90 -0.90
CA ASP A 53 7.17 22.92 -1.64
C ASP A 53 6.70 21.50 -1.96
N ILE A 54 5.39 21.25 -1.83
CA ILE A 54 4.77 19.99 -2.18
C ILE A 54 4.12 20.10 -3.55
N TRP A 55 4.47 19.19 -4.43
CA TRP A 55 3.92 19.09 -5.77
C TRP A 55 2.91 17.94 -5.84
N VAL A 56 1.75 18.24 -6.42
CA VAL A 56 0.62 17.30 -6.50
C VAL A 56 0.16 17.19 -7.94
N GLY A 57 0.40 16.02 -8.53
CA GLY A 57 -0.01 15.70 -9.90
C GLY A 57 -1.34 14.93 -9.92
N THR A 58 -2.22 15.30 -10.85
CA THR A 58 -3.54 14.67 -11.00
C THR A 58 -3.67 13.90 -12.31
N ARG A 59 -4.67 13.00 -12.38
CA ARG A 59 -5.04 12.27 -13.62
C ARG A 59 -5.66 13.15 -14.68
N TRP A 60 -6.19 14.34 -14.31
CA TRP A 60 -7.04 15.16 -15.18
C TRP A 60 -6.46 16.55 -15.46
N GLN A 61 -5.17 16.62 -15.76
CA GLN A 61 -4.58 17.82 -16.35
C GLN A 61 -4.39 19.01 -15.40
N ALA A 62 -4.15 18.76 -14.12
CA ALA A 62 -3.75 19.78 -13.18
C ALA A 62 -2.52 19.35 -12.37
N LEU A 63 -1.62 20.31 -12.18
CA LEU A 63 -0.46 20.20 -11.30
C LEU A 63 -0.58 21.33 -10.26
N TYR A 64 -0.48 20.96 -8.99
CA TYR A 64 -0.55 21.93 -7.90
C TYR A 64 0.82 22.04 -7.23
N ARG A 65 1.15 23.26 -6.84
CA ARG A 65 2.28 23.58 -5.96
C ARG A 65 1.73 24.11 -4.65
N LEU A 66 2.04 23.44 -3.55
CA LEU A 66 1.62 23.77 -2.20
C LEU A 66 2.83 24.23 -1.39
N ASP A 67 2.59 24.97 -0.33
CA ASP A 67 3.60 25.20 0.69
C ASP A 67 3.77 23.97 1.61
N SER A 68 4.71 24.04 2.55
CA SER A 68 4.97 22.96 3.52
C SER A 68 3.80 22.66 4.47
N ASN A 69 2.81 23.55 4.55
CA ASN A 69 1.61 23.39 5.36
C ASN A 69 0.43 22.83 4.53
N GLY A 70 0.66 22.53 3.25
CA GLY A 70 -0.37 22.03 2.34
C GLY A 70 -1.30 23.10 1.77
N GLN A 71 -0.97 24.39 1.90
CA GLN A 71 -1.73 25.48 1.29
C GLN A 71 -1.29 25.69 -0.16
N ILE A 72 -2.25 25.84 -1.07
CA ILE A 72 -1.96 26.02 -2.47
C ILE A 72 -1.29 27.38 -2.71
N LYS A 73 -0.10 27.33 -3.28
CA LYS A 73 0.61 28.48 -3.82
C LYS A 73 0.23 28.76 -5.27
N GLN A 74 0.06 27.70 -6.05
CA GLN A 74 -0.12 27.80 -7.48
C GLN A 74 -0.79 26.58 -8.09
N VAL A 75 -1.54 26.81 -9.17
CA VAL A 75 -2.14 25.77 -10.00
C VAL A 75 -1.69 25.95 -11.45
N PHE A 76 -1.20 24.87 -12.03
CA PHE A 76 -0.83 24.78 -13.43
C PHE A 76 -1.82 23.89 -14.15
N THR A 77 -2.52 24.44 -15.13
CA THR A 77 -3.51 23.70 -15.94
C THR A 77 -3.00 23.46 -17.34
N ASP A 78 -3.59 22.48 -18.03
CA ASP A 78 -3.21 22.15 -19.41
C ASP A 78 -3.41 23.32 -20.37
N GLN A 79 -4.42 24.16 -20.12
CA GLN A 79 -4.69 25.35 -20.94
C GLN A 79 -3.53 26.38 -20.94
N ASN A 80 -2.86 26.53 -19.81
CA ASN A 80 -1.81 27.51 -19.64
C ASN A 80 -0.41 26.94 -19.83
N TYR A 81 -0.17 25.68 -19.50
CA TYR A 81 1.17 25.08 -19.40
C TYR A 81 1.35 23.78 -20.18
N LEU A 82 0.27 23.20 -20.73
CA LEU A 82 0.27 21.97 -21.50
C LEU A 82 0.90 20.77 -20.74
N ILE A 83 0.69 20.72 -19.42
CA ILE A 83 1.32 19.71 -18.55
C ILE A 83 0.61 18.36 -18.68
N GLY A 84 -0.72 18.34 -18.81
CA GLY A 84 -1.50 17.09 -18.90
C GLY A 84 -1.63 16.35 -17.58
N ALA A 85 -1.95 15.06 -17.66
CA ALA A 85 -2.06 14.17 -16.51
C ALA A 85 -0.67 13.80 -15.99
N VAL A 86 -0.33 14.15 -14.73
CA VAL A 86 1.00 13.94 -14.15
C VAL A 86 1.00 12.67 -13.32
N TYR A 87 1.86 11.71 -13.69
CA TYR A 87 1.93 10.39 -13.07
C TYR A 87 3.13 10.20 -12.14
N HIS A 88 4.22 10.93 -12.37
CA HIS A 88 5.38 10.93 -11.49
C HIS A 88 6.06 12.30 -11.50
N ILE A 89 6.71 12.66 -10.40
CA ILE A 89 7.45 13.89 -10.21
C ILE A 89 8.80 13.57 -9.59
N MET A 90 9.87 14.10 -10.16
CA MET A 90 11.24 13.95 -9.67
C MET A 90 11.94 15.30 -9.71
N GLU A 91 12.78 15.59 -8.72
CA GLU A 91 13.74 16.69 -8.73
C GLU A 91 15.14 16.13 -8.95
N ASP A 92 15.85 16.61 -9.97
CA ASP A 92 17.22 16.21 -10.24
C ASP A 92 18.24 16.89 -9.29
N LYS A 93 19.50 16.54 -9.42
CA LYS A 93 20.56 17.11 -8.56
C LYS A 93 20.74 18.61 -8.77
N GLU A 94 20.50 19.10 -9.98
CA GLU A 94 20.56 20.52 -10.35
C GLU A 94 19.35 21.31 -9.83
N GLY A 95 18.31 20.64 -9.28
CA GLY A 95 17.09 21.26 -8.76
C GLY A 95 16.03 21.51 -9.84
N ASN A 96 16.16 20.88 -11.02
CA ASN A 96 15.10 20.90 -12.01
C ASN A 96 14.04 19.87 -11.66
N LEU A 97 12.77 20.21 -11.88
CA LEU A 97 11.67 19.29 -11.72
C LEU A 97 11.32 18.61 -13.04
N TRP A 98 11.11 17.29 -12.97
CA TRP A 98 10.70 16.48 -14.10
C TRP A 98 9.32 15.90 -13.84
N PHE A 99 8.38 16.17 -14.75
CA PHE A 99 7.00 15.71 -14.67
C PHE A 99 6.77 14.66 -15.76
N SER A 100 6.54 13.43 -15.34
CA SER A 100 6.14 12.33 -16.20
C SER A 100 4.67 12.45 -16.51
N THR A 101 4.30 12.63 -17.78
CA THR A 101 2.91 12.90 -18.15
C THR A 101 2.35 11.83 -19.09
N LYS A 102 1.07 11.53 -18.95
CA LYS A 102 0.35 10.64 -19.87
C LYS A 102 -0.20 11.46 -21.04
N GLY A 103 0.25 11.11 -22.25
CA GLY A 103 -0.18 11.72 -23.51
C GLY A 103 0.56 13.02 -23.90
N ASN A 104 1.29 13.65 -22.96
CA ASN A 104 1.97 14.92 -23.21
C ASN A 104 3.51 14.85 -23.20
N GLY A 105 4.07 13.63 -23.03
CA GLY A 105 5.52 13.42 -23.01
C GLY A 105 6.14 13.74 -21.67
N LEU A 106 7.39 14.15 -21.67
CA LEU A 106 8.17 14.54 -20.50
C LEU A 106 8.25 16.05 -20.40
N VAL A 107 8.00 16.61 -19.22
CA VAL A 107 8.09 18.06 -18.99
C VAL A 107 9.17 18.33 -17.97
N LYS A 108 10.14 19.19 -18.32
CA LYS A 108 11.16 19.73 -17.43
C LYS A 108 10.76 21.13 -16.99
N ALA A 109 10.85 21.44 -15.71
CA ALA A 109 10.70 22.76 -15.16
C ALA A 109 12.01 23.20 -14.52
N GLU A 110 12.60 24.25 -15.05
CA GLU A 110 13.86 24.86 -14.60
C GLU A 110 13.57 26.13 -13.81
N PRO A 111 14.31 26.42 -12.72
CA PRO A 111 14.21 27.71 -12.05
C PRO A 111 14.48 28.87 -13.03
N ASP A 112 13.56 29.84 -13.09
CA ASP A 112 13.69 31.04 -13.96
C ASP A 112 13.07 32.23 -13.25
N MET A 113 13.94 33.12 -12.75
CA MET A 113 13.58 34.35 -12.04
C MET A 113 12.79 35.35 -12.90
N ASN A 114 12.87 35.24 -14.23
CA ASN A 114 12.15 36.11 -15.15
C ASN A 114 10.75 35.58 -15.49
N SER A 115 10.45 34.32 -15.11
CA SER A 115 9.13 33.77 -15.31
C SER A 115 8.18 34.25 -14.22
N PRO A 116 6.88 34.51 -14.51
CA PRO A 116 5.87 34.90 -13.51
C PRO A 116 5.72 33.93 -12.35
N HIS A 117 6.13 32.68 -12.55
CA HIS A 117 5.98 31.58 -11.57
C HIS A 117 7.31 31.06 -11.04
N GLY A 118 8.43 31.72 -11.41
CA GLY A 118 9.78 31.32 -11.04
C GLY A 118 10.26 30.03 -11.73
N LEU A 119 9.55 29.55 -12.77
CA LEU A 119 9.86 28.31 -13.48
C LEU A 119 9.67 28.49 -15.00
N ARG A 120 10.60 27.93 -15.78
CA ARG A 120 10.50 27.77 -17.23
C ARG A 120 10.22 26.32 -17.55
N PHE A 121 9.12 26.04 -18.28
CA PHE A 121 8.73 24.71 -18.70
C PHE A 121 9.20 24.39 -20.10
N THR A 122 9.86 23.21 -20.25
CA THR A 122 10.27 22.67 -21.55
C THR A 122 9.65 21.28 -21.69
N ARG A 123 8.99 21.04 -22.82
CA ARG A 123 8.30 19.77 -23.07
C ARG A 123 8.97 18.97 -24.17
N TYR A 124 9.22 17.69 -23.90
CA TYR A 124 9.79 16.72 -24.83
C TYR A 124 8.71 15.71 -25.24
N LYS A 125 8.43 15.69 -26.55
CA LYS A 125 7.42 14.80 -27.16
C LYS A 125 8.05 13.86 -28.19
N ASN A 126 7.39 12.74 -28.43
CA ASN A 126 7.71 11.87 -29.54
C ASN A 126 7.53 12.61 -30.87
N ASP A 127 8.54 12.58 -31.71
CA ASP A 127 8.52 13.01 -33.09
C ASP A 127 8.97 11.84 -33.98
N PRO A 128 8.06 11.20 -34.73
CA PRO A 128 8.40 10.07 -35.60
C PRO A 128 9.47 10.38 -36.66
N LYS A 129 9.72 11.66 -36.94
CA LYS A 129 10.76 12.11 -37.88
C LYS A 129 12.11 12.31 -37.22
N ASN A 130 12.15 12.41 -35.90
CA ASN A 130 13.37 12.58 -35.13
C ASN A 130 13.68 11.33 -34.31
N PRO A 131 14.63 10.48 -34.75
CA PRO A 131 14.98 9.24 -34.04
C PRO A 131 15.57 9.49 -32.64
N ASN A 132 15.95 10.71 -32.32
CA ASN A 132 16.49 11.11 -31.01
C ASN A 132 15.41 11.73 -30.08
N SER A 133 14.16 11.78 -30.51
CA SER A 133 13.05 12.18 -29.65
C SER A 133 12.69 11.07 -28.67
N ILE A 134 11.93 11.39 -27.60
CA ILE A 134 11.38 10.39 -26.69
C ILE A 134 10.54 9.36 -27.44
N SER A 135 10.61 8.09 -27.04
CA SER A 135 10.04 6.96 -27.82
C SER A 135 8.51 6.88 -27.80
N ASN A 136 7.85 7.49 -26.82
CA ASN A 136 6.39 7.59 -26.69
C ASN A 136 6.01 8.83 -25.87
N ASN A 137 4.74 9.26 -25.92
CA ASN A 137 4.22 10.39 -25.14
C ASN A 137 3.61 9.99 -23.78
N ASP A 138 3.42 8.71 -23.52
CA ASP A 138 2.93 8.19 -22.26
C ASP A 138 4.10 7.91 -21.32
N VAL A 139 4.53 8.93 -20.57
CA VAL A 139 5.62 8.81 -19.59
C VAL A 139 5.03 8.46 -18.22
N TYR A 140 5.52 7.37 -17.64
CA TYR A 140 5.04 6.88 -16.35
C TYR A 140 5.97 7.23 -15.21
N PHE A 141 7.28 7.19 -15.46
CA PHE A 141 8.28 7.30 -14.40
C PHE A 141 9.56 7.99 -14.91
N THR A 142 10.22 8.74 -14.05
CA THR A 142 11.53 9.33 -14.30
C THR A 142 12.42 9.06 -13.10
N TYR A 143 13.66 8.65 -13.33
CA TYR A 143 14.58 8.27 -12.27
C TYR A 143 15.99 8.83 -12.57
N GLN A 144 16.65 9.40 -11.56
CA GLN A 144 18.06 9.78 -11.64
C GLN A 144 18.89 8.77 -10.87
N ASP A 145 19.82 8.10 -11.56
CA ASP A 145 20.71 7.10 -10.96
C ASP A 145 21.91 7.73 -10.22
N SER A 146 22.72 6.91 -9.55
CA SER A 146 23.88 7.36 -8.80
C SER A 146 24.98 7.99 -9.66
N GLN A 147 24.98 7.73 -10.98
CA GLN A 147 25.84 8.35 -11.98
C GLN A 147 25.24 9.65 -12.57
N GLU A 148 24.17 10.17 -11.94
CA GLU A 148 23.46 11.40 -12.34
C GLU A 148 22.71 11.30 -13.68
N ARG A 149 22.62 10.12 -14.29
CA ARG A 149 21.89 9.90 -15.54
C ARG A 149 20.40 9.85 -15.29
N ILE A 150 19.62 10.41 -16.20
CA ILE A 150 18.16 10.46 -16.09
C ILE A 150 17.56 9.41 -17.01
N TRP A 151 16.82 8.49 -16.41
CA TRP A 151 16.07 7.44 -17.06
C TRP A 151 14.59 7.79 -17.11
N VAL A 152 13.94 7.42 -18.21
CA VAL A 152 12.52 7.68 -18.44
C VAL A 152 11.84 6.38 -18.79
N GLY A 153 10.88 5.98 -17.96
CA GLY A 153 10.03 4.80 -18.17
C GLY A 153 8.72 5.20 -18.85
N LEU A 154 8.37 4.49 -19.92
CA LEU A 154 7.20 4.80 -20.74
C LEU A 154 6.26 3.61 -20.88
N LEU A 155 4.99 3.90 -21.05
CA LEU A 155 3.97 2.93 -21.43
C LEU A 155 3.98 2.78 -22.95
N GLY A 156 4.33 1.59 -23.45
CA GLY A 156 4.50 1.31 -24.90
C GLY A 156 5.79 1.83 -25.50
N GLY A 157 6.60 2.60 -24.75
CA GLY A 157 7.87 3.16 -25.20
C GLY A 157 9.11 2.46 -24.65
N GLY A 158 8.96 1.63 -23.63
CA GLY A 158 10.05 1.00 -22.90
C GLY A 158 10.86 2.00 -22.08
N LEU A 159 12.17 1.77 -22.02
CA LEU A 159 13.10 2.63 -21.29
C LEU A 159 13.81 3.59 -22.23
N ASN A 160 13.96 4.85 -21.81
CA ASN A 160 14.78 5.86 -22.47
C ASN A 160 15.83 6.38 -21.48
N LEU A 161 17.03 6.66 -21.98
CA LEU A 161 18.10 7.36 -21.27
C LEU A 161 18.26 8.74 -21.88
N ILE A 162 18.20 9.78 -21.06
CA ILE A 162 18.50 11.16 -21.49
C ILE A 162 20.02 11.31 -21.62
N SER A 163 20.44 11.83 -22.75
CA SER A 163 21.83 12.22 -23.04
C SER A 163 21.85 13.63 -23.60
N GLU A 164 22.97 14.32 -23.53
CA GLU A 164 23.17 15.64 -24.14
C GLU A 164 24.16 15.53 -25.30
N GLU A 165 23.74 15.98 -26.47
CA GLU A 165 24.58 16.07 -27.67
C GLU A 165 24.51 17.46 -28.24
N ASN A 166 25.66 18.15 -28.33
CA ASN A 166 25.77 19.52 -28.84
C ASN A 166 24.79 20.52 -28.18
N GLY A 167 24.61 20.45 -26.85
CA GLY A 167 23.70 21.32 -26.10
C GLY A 167 22.21 20.99 -26.27
N THR A 168 21.89 19.87 -26.90
CA THR A 168 20.49 19.41 -27.09
C THR A 168 20.29 18.10 -26.41
N LEU A 169 19.17 17.96 -25.68
CA LEU A 169 18.81 16.67 -25.07
C LEU A 169 18.33 15.68 -26.13
N VAL A 170 18.90 14.48 -26.11
CA VAL A 170 18.54 13.35 -26.95
C VAL A 170 18.11 12.18 -26.08
N PHE A 171 17.20 11.35 -26.58
CA PHE A 171 16.69 10.21 -25.89
C PHE A 171 17.20 8.93 -26.53
N LYS A 172 18.04 8.17 -25.78
CA LYS A 172 18.54 6.87 -26.20
C LYS A 172 17.55 5.79 -25.79
N HIS A 173 17.07 5.03 -26.74
CA HIS A 173 16.08 3.96 -26.54
C HIS A 173 16.37 2.76 -27.45
N LYS A 174 15.54 1.75 -27.46
CA LYS A 174 15.76 0.50 -28.20
C LYS A 174 16.11 0.65 -29.67
N TYR A 175 15.73 1.76 -30.31
CA TYR A 175 15.98 1.96 -31.75
C TYR A 175 17.30 2.68 -32.05
N ASN A 176 17.87 3.42 -31.09
CA ASN A 176 19.05 4.27 -31.33
C ASN A 176 20.19 4.14 -30.30
N GLY A 177 19.99 3.42 -29.17
CA GLY A 177 21.02 3.32 -28.13
C GLY A 177 20.90 2.02 -27.32
N LEU A 178 19.71 1.69 -26.80
CA LEU A 178 19.49 0.50 -25.96
C LEU A 178 19.21 -0.73 -26.83
N LYS A 179 20.16 -1.14 -27.64
CA LYS A 179 19.97 -2.17 -28.70
C LYS A 179 19.55 -3.55 -28.16
N GLN A 180 19.95 -3.89 -26.93
CA GLN A 180 19.63 -5.17 -26.31
C GLN A 180 18.39 -5.12 -25.42
N TYR A 181 17.64 -4.01 -25.46
CA TYR A 181 16.40 -3.86 -24.71
C TYR A 181 15.38 -4.95 -25.09
N PRO A 182 14.77 -5.67 -24.13
CA PRO A 182 13.80 -6.74 -24.42
C PRO A 182 12.49 -6.14 -24.93
N ALA A 183 12.37 -5.97 -26.25
CA ALA A 183 11.24 -5.32 -26.91
C ALA A 183 10.13 -6.32 -27.27
N TYR A 184 9.82 -7.25 -26.38
CA TYR A 184 8.77 -8.25 -26.52
C TYR A 184 7.85 -8.23 -25.29
N GLY A 185 6.62 -8.70 -25.46
CA GLY A 185 5.61 -8.70 -24.39
C GLY A 185 5.36 -7.31 -23.82
N LEU A 186 5.03 -7.25 -22.55
CA LEU A 186 4.75 -6.02 -21.81
C LEU A 186 5.99 -5.39 -21.13
N TYR A 187 7.22 -5.82 -21.50
CA TYR A 187 8.44 -5.14 -21.05
C TYR A 187 8.58 -3.71 -21.60
N MET A 188 7.80 -3.39 -22.62
CA MET A 188 7.67 -2.02 -23.14
C MET A 188 6.83 -1.09 -22.23
N GLU A 189 6.18 -1.65 -21.20
CA GLU A 189 5.33 -0.97 -20.25
C GLU A 189 6.09 -0.76 -18.94
N VAL A 190 6.97 0.25 -18.88
CA VAL A 190 7.81 0.55 -17.71
C VAL A 190 7.03 1.39 -16.70
N ARG A 191 6.92 0.90 -15.46
CA ARG A 191 6.18 1.56 -14.38
C ARG A 191 7.04 2.26 -13.34
N THR A 192 8.21 1.68 -13.02
CA THR A 192 9.01 2.11 -11.87
C THR A 192 10.48 1.68 -12.03
N MET A 193 11.38 2.35 -11.33
CA MET A 193 12.82 2.05 -11.33
C MET A 193 13.44 2.35 -9.97
N THR A 194 14.52 1.64 -9.66
CA THR A 194 15.40 1.94 -8.52
C THR A 194 16.79 1.39 -8.76
N GLU A 195 17.74 1.74 -7.89
CA GLU A 195 19.15 1.29 -7.95
C GLU A 195 19.53 0.67 -6.61
N ASP A 196 20.18 -0.50 -6.63
CA ASP A 196 20.73 -1.11 -5.43
C ASP A 196 22.09 -0.52 -5.01
N GLU A 197 22.67 -1.02 -3.92
CA GLU A 197 23.96 -0.56 -3.42
C GLU A 197 25.16 -0.95 -4.32
N ASP A 198 25.00 -2.01 -5.12
CA ASP A 198 26.01 -2.45 -6.08
C ASP A 198 25.95 -1.64 -7.40
N GLY A 199 25.02 -0.67 -7.53
CA GLY A 199 24.82 0.14 -8.74
C GLY A 199 24.05 -0.59 -9.84
N ARG A 200 23.39 -1.72 -9.52
CA ARG A 200 22.49 -2.40 -10.45
C ARG A 200 21.15 -1.67 -10.49
N ILE A 201 20.70 -1.37 -11.69
CA ILE A 201 19.41 -0.75 -11.95
C ILE A 201 18.32 -1.82 -12.05
N TRP A 202 17.25 -1.63 -11.31
CA TRP A 202 16.06 -2.48 -11.31
C TRP A 202 14.91 -1.73 -11.95
N VAL A 203 14.20 -2.39 -12.87
CA VAL A 203 13.12 -1.80 -13.66
C VAL A 203 11.88 -2.67 -13.55
N GLY A 204 10.81 -2.12 -12.98
CA GLY A 204 9.51 -2.77 -12.89
C GLY A 204 8.67 -2.52 -14.14
N THR A 205 8.14 -3.59 -14.72
CA THR A 205 7.31 -3.56 -15.91
C THR A 205 5.99 -4.31 -15.70
N MET A 206 5.08 -4.22 -16.66
CA MET A 206 3.84 -5.01 -16.63
C MET A 206 4.06 -6.49 -16.98
N ASP A 207 5.28 -6.93 -17.30
CA ASP A 207 5.60 -8.32 -17.64
C ASP A 207 6.77 -8.89 -16.82
N GLY A 208 7.02 -8.33 -15.67
CA GLY A 208 8.05 -8.74 -14.73
C GLY A 208 9.08 -7.67 -14.42
N LEU A 209 10.13 -8.11 -13.73
CA LEU A 209 11.25 -7.29 -13.34
C LEU A 209 12.35 -7.41 -14.39
N MET A 210 13.01 -6.30 -14.69
CA MET A 210 14.28 -6.28 -15.42
C MET A 210 15.38 -5.74 -14.53
N SER A 211 16.62 -6.10 -14.83
CA SER A 211 17.77 -5.40 -14.27
C SER A 211 18.92 -5.32 -15.27
N PHE A 212 19.83 -4.41 -14.99
CA PHE A 212 21.10 -4.28 -15.68
C PHE A 212 22.16 -3.65 -14.79
N ASP A 213 23.43 -3.88 -15.09
CA ASP A 213 24.55 -3.23 -14.42
C ASP A 213 24.57 -1.74 -14.81
N GLY A 214 24.47 -0.86 -13.84
CA GLY A 214 24.57 0.59 -14.05
C GLY A 214 25.97 1.10 -14.42
N HIS A 215 27.02 0.24 -14.30
CA HIS A 215 28.40 0.58 -14.64
C HIS A 215 28.69 0.23 -16.11
N PHE A 216 28.20 1.04 -17.01
CA PHE A 216 28.46 0.90 -18.45
C PHE A 216 29.11 2.18 -19.00
N THR A 217 29.89 2.02 -20.08
CA THR A 217 30.54 3.15 -20.75
C THR A 217 29.65 3.76 -21.82
N THR A 218 28.94 2.94 -22.58
CA THR A 218 28.00 3.39 -23.61
C THR A 218 26.67 2.65 -23.50
N PRO A 219 25.53 3.28 -23.83
CA PRO A 219 24.21 2.64 -23.70
C PRO A 219 24.06 1.36 -24.52
N GLU A 220 24.79 1.21 -25.62
CA GLU A 220 24.77 0.02 -26.48
C GLU A 220 25.32 -1.24 -25.81
N GLN A 221 26.12 -1.08 -24.73
CA GLN A 221 26.74 -2.18 -23.98
C GLN A 221 25.83 -2.78 -22.92
N ILE A 222 24.71 -2.12 -22.59
CA ILE A 222 23.81 -2.55 -21.54
C ILE A 222 23.24 -3.92 -21.86
N GLN A 223 23.44 -4.86 -20.93
CA GLN A 223 22.88 -6.22 -20.95
C GLN A 223 21.67 -6.26 -20.03
N PHE A 224 20.49 -6.43 -20.61
CA PHE A 224 19.25 -6.53 -19.82
C PHE A 224 18.99 -7.98 -19.42
N GLU A 225 18.65 -8.17 -18.16
CA GLU A 225 18.18 -9.43 -17.58
C GLU A 225 16.70 -9.29 -17.23
N THR A 226 15.92 -10.33 -17.48
CA THR A 226 14.46 -10.31 -17.27
C THR A 226 14.04 -11.43 -16.34
N TYR A 227 13.16 -11.13 -15.40
CA TYR A 227 12.68 -12.06 -14.39
C TYR A 227 11.16 -12.05 -14.34
N ARG A 228 10.57 -13.22 -14.44
CA ARG A 228 9.15 -13.49 -14.24
C ARG A 228 8.98 -14.36 -13.00
N GLN A 229 7.79 -14.38 -12.43
CA GLN A 229 7.47 -15.18 -11.23
C GLN A 229 8.36 -14.84 -10.02
N ILE A 230 8.38 -13.58 -9.64
CA ILE A 230 9.17 -13.07 -8.51
C ILE A 230 8.64 -13.60 -7.16
N SER A 231 7.36 -13.96 -7.09
CA SER A 231 6.70 -14.48 -5.90
C SER A 231 6.27 -15.93 -6.08
N ASP A 232 6.57 -16.80 -5.13
CA ASP A 232 6.07 -18.19 -5.06
C ASP A 232 4.53 -18.26 -4.91
N ARG A 233 3.87 -17.14 -4.70
CA ARG A 233 2.45 -17.00 -4.36
C ARG A 233 1.56 -16.64 -5.52
N SER A 234 2.13 -16.20 -6.63
CA SER A 234 1.34 -15.88 -7.81
C SER A 234 0.86 -17.15 -8.51
N ASN A 235 -0.27 -17.69 -8.02
CA ASN A 235 -1.07 -18.64 -8.80
C ASN A 235 -1.73 -17.97 -10.02
N VAL A 236 -1.52 -16.68 -10.20
CA VAL A 236 -2.00 -15.87 -11.32
C VAL A 236 -0.80 -15.56 -12.17
N ALA A 237 -0.91 -15.70 -13.47
CA ALA A 237 0.15 -15.44 -14.45
C ALA A 237 0.51 -13.93 -14.55
N ASP A 238 0.24 -13.14 -13.53
CA ASP A 238 0.51 -11.72 -13.48
C ASP A 238 1.92 -11.47 -12.93
N ASN A 239 2.76 -10.93 -13.81
CA ASN A 239 4.09 -10.44 -13.47
C ASN A 239 4.11 -8.91 -13.35
N ASP A 240 2.95 -8.26 -13.17
CA ASP A 240 2.83 -6.80 -13.19
C ASP A 240 3.45 -6.19 -11.94
N ILE A 241 4.56 -5.47 -12.11
CA ILE A 241 5.27 -4.79 -11.03
C ILE A 241 4.68 -3.39 -10.86
N TYR A 242 4.07 -3.14 -9.70
CA TYR A 242 3.47 -1.83 -9.41
C TYR A 242 4.47 -0.83 -8.86
N VAL A 243 5.29 -1.25 -7.90
CA VAL A 243 6.22 -0.37 -7.18
C VAL A 243 7.55 -1.07 -6.93
N LEU A 244 8.64 -0.36 -7.21
CA LEU A 244 9.97 -0.60 -6.67
C LEU A 244 10.27 0.50 -5.64
N TYR A 245 10.63 0.12 -4.44
CA TYR A 245 10.94 1.04 -3.37
C TYR A 245 12.26 0.67 -2.69
N LYS A 246 13.16 1.65 -2.57
CA LYS A 246 14.40 1.53 -1.81
C LYS A 246 14.20 2.23 -0.48
N ASP A 247 14.29 1.50 0.62
CA ASP A 247 14.13 2.05 1.95
C ASP A 247 15.41 2.72 2.47
N SER A 248 15.35 3.31 3.66
CA SER A 248 16.48 4.01 4.28
C SER A 248 17.65 3.09 4.63
N ASP A 249 17.43 1.77 4.73
CA ASP A 249 18.47 0.76 4.93
C ASP A 249 19.00 0.23 3.58
N SER A 250 18.71 0.93 2.48
CA SER A 250 19.05 0.55 1.09
C SER A 250 18.44 -0.78 0.62
N GLN A 251 17.46 -1.31 1.35
CA GLN A 251 16.78 -2.53 0.98
C GLN A 251 15.74 -2.25 -0.12
N ILE A 252 15.76 -3.08 -1.17
CA ILE A 252 14.76 -2.99 -2.25
C ILE A 252 13.54 -3.85 -1.93
N TRP A 253 12.39 -3.24 -2.12
CA TRP A 253 11.07 -3.83 -2.00
C TRP A 253 10.35 -3.79 -3.34
N VAL A 254 9.72 -4.89 -3.70
CA VAL A 254 9.01 -5.06 -4.98
C VAL A 254 7.56 -5.42 -4.71
N SER A 255 6.65 -4.61 -5.21
CA SER A 255 5.22 -4.90 -5.19
C SER A 255 4.82 -5.57 -6.51
N VAL A 256 4.23 -6.75 -6.43
CA VAL A 256 3.70 -7.51 -7.56
C VAL A 256 2.19 -7.58 -7.46
N PHE A 257 1.46 -7.36 -8.54
CA PHE A 257 0.00 -7.48 -8.55
C PHE A 257 -0.43 -8.89 -8.12
N GLY A 258 -1.21 -8.99 -7.04
CA GLY A 258 -1.62 -10.28 -6.46
C GLY A 258 -0.48 -11.13 -5.87
N GLY A 259 0.77 -10.67 -5.96
CA GLY A 259 1.97 -11.35 -5.43
C GLY A 259 2.51 -10.74 -4.13
N GLY A 260 1.79 -9.79 -3.54
CA GLY A 260 2.16 -9.14 -2.28
C GLY A 260 3.39 -8.26 -2.36
N LEU A 261 4.08 -8.14 -1.23
CA LEU A 261 5.31 -7.38 -1.05
C LEU A 261 6.50 -8.33 -1.02
N ASN A 262 7.53 -8.06 -1.82
CA ASN A 262 8.70 -8.92 -1.97
C ASN A 262 9.97 -8.13 -1.63
N LYS A 263 10.73 -8.61 -0.65
CA LYS A 263 12.03 -8.09 -0.24
C LYS A 263 13.12 -8.73 -1.08
N LEU A 264 13.93 -7.95 -1.79
CA LEU A 264 15.11 -8.44 -2.48
C LEU A 264 16.18 -8.80 -1.44
N VAL A 265 16.38 -10.09 -1.20
CA VAL A 265 17.37 -10.57 -0.21
C VAL A 265 18.78 -10.40 -0.73
N ARG A 266 19.01 -10.80 -1.98
CA ARG A 266 20.29 -10.66 -2.67
C ARG A 266 20.12 -10.91 -4.17
N TYR A 267 21.10 -10.46 -4.94
CA TYR A 267 21.30 -10.88 -6.33
C TYR A 267 22.40 -11.95 -6.41
N ASP A 268 22.07 -13.13 -6.94
CA ASP A 268 23.03 -14.21 -7.18
C ASP A 268 23.78 -13.94 -8.49
N LYS A 269 25.03 -13.47 -8.37
CA LYS A 269 25.86 -13.08 -9.54
C LYS A 269 26.24 -14.27 -10.43
N GLU A 270 26.32 -15.50 -9.87
CA GLU A 270 26.65 -16.70 -10.64
C GLU A 270 25.48 -17.18 -11.49
N LYS A 271 24.28 -17.21 -10.88
CA LYS A 271 23.04 -17.62 -11.56
C LYS A 271 22.40 -16.48 -12.35
N ARG A 272 22.80 -15.24 -12.08
CA ARG A 272 22.20 -14.02 -12.61
C ARG A 272 20.71 -13.90 -12.28
N GLU A 273 20.35 -14.23 -11.03
CA GLU A 273 18.98 -14.28 -10.55
C GLU A 273 18.82 -13.55 -9.22
N PRO A 274 17.74 -12.78 -9.03
CA PRO A 274 17.38 -12.19 -7.73
C PRO A 274 16.73 -13.25 -6.83
N ILE A 275 17.02 -13.15 -5.53
CA ILE A 275 16.38 -13.98 -4.50
C ILE A 275 15.51 -13.07 -3.65
N PHE A 276 14.23 -13.42 -3.53
CA PHE A 276 13.24 -12.66 -2.78
C PHE A 276 12.73 -13.40 -1.55
N LYS A 277 12.32 -12.63 -0.53
CA LYS A 277 11.46 -13.07 0.57
C LYS A 277 10.10 -12.39 0.38
N SER A 278 9.05 -13.18 0.25
CA SER A 278 7.70 -12.70 -0.04
C SER A 278 6.84 -12.59 1.21
N TYR A 279 6.03 -11.54 1.28
CA TYR A 279 5.06 -11.27 2.33
C TYR A 279 3.69 -11.03 1.70
N GLY A 280 2.64 -11.53 2.33
CA GLY A 280 1.26 -11.39 1.87
C GLY A 280 0.26 -11.61 3.00
N ILE A 281 -0.98 -11.95 2.65
CA ILE A 281 -2.06 -12.21 3.61
C ILE A 281 -1.66 -13.30 4.63
N ARG A 282 -0.88 -14.32 4.23
CA ARG A 282 -0.45 -15.39 5.14
C ARG A 282 0.50 -14.90 6.22
N GLU A 283 1.27 -13.84 5.97
CA GLU A 283 2.18 -13.21 6.92
C GLU A 283 1.54 -12.04 7.66
N GLY A 284 0.24 -11.80 7.46
CA GLY A 284 -0.54 -10.82 8.19
C GLY A 284 -0.89 -9.53 7.43
N MET A 285 -0.61 -9.42 6.12
CA MET A 285 -1.12 -8.30 5.31
C MET A 285 -2.64 -8.37 5.17
N ASN A 286 -3.27 -7.22 4.95
CA ASN A 286 -4.71 -7.17 4.69
C ASN A 286 -5.10 -7.56 3.25
N ASN A 287 -4.17 -7.45 2.28
CA ASN A 287 -4.41 -7.75 0.87
C ASN A 287 -3.09 -7.93 0.11
N ASP A 288 -3.04 -8.78 -0.91
CA ASP A 288 -1.84 -9.06 -1.72
C ASP A 288 -1.63 -8.08 -2.88
N VAL A 289 -2.49 -7.08 -3.06
CA VAL A 289 -2.31 -6.02 -4.06
C VAL A 289 -1.81 -4.75 -3.39
N VAL A 290 -0.50 -4.50 -3.46
CA VAL A 290 0.16 -3.31 -2.91
C VAL A 290 0.27 -2.25 -4.00
N LYS A 291 -0.33 -1.07 -3.78
CA LYS A 291 -0.38 0.03 -4.76
C LYS A 291 0.71 1.09 -4.58
N SER A 292 1.10 1.39 -3.35
CA SER A 292 2.19 2.32 -3.06
C SER A 292 2.91 1.93 -1.77
N ILE A 293 4.16 2.35 -1.64
CA ILE A 293 5.03 2.08 -0.49
C ILE A 293 5.67 3.39 -0.06
N VAL A 294 5.71 3.65 1.24
CA VAL A 294 6.43 4.77 1.85
C VAL A 294 6.95 4.39 3.22
N GLU A 295 8.14 4.86 3.57
CA GLU A 295 8.74 4.62 4.87
C GLU A 295 8.48 5.80 5.81
N ASP A 296 8.09 5.52 7.06
CA ASP A 296 7.98 6.55 8.10
C ASP A 296 9.36 6.90 8.69
N LYS A 297 9.38 7.89 9.59
CA LYS A 297 10.63 8.32 10.25
C LYS A 297 11.22 7.30 11.21
N ASN A 298 10.45 6.29 11.61
CA ASN A 298 10.86 5.21 12.52
C ASN A 298 11.34 3.98 11.74
N GLY A 299 11.36 4.03 10.40
CA GLY A 299 11.78 2.94 9.54
C GLY A 299 10.72 1.89 9.28
N ASN A 300 9.45 2.10 9.68
CA ASN A 300 8.37 1.20 9.30
C ASN A 300 7.92 1.49 7.87
N LEU A 301 7.57 0.43 7.14
CA LEU A 301 7.02 0.56 5.80
C LEU A 301 5.49 0.62 5.87
N TRP A 302 4.94 1.64 5.23
CA TRP A 302 3.52 1.82 5.05
C TRP A 302 3.15 1.57 3.60
N PHE A 303 2.15 0.75 3.37
CA PHE A 303 1.68 0.46 2.02
C PHE A 303 0.18 0.48 1.90
N THR A 304 -0.23 1.07 0.80
CA THR A 304 -1.62 1.10 0.41
C THR A 304 -1.97 -0.18 -0.34
N THR A 305 -3.14 -0.74 -0.05
CA THR A 305 -3.67 -1.91 -0.72
C THR A 305 -5.04 -1.60 -1.34
N GLU A 306 -5.65 -2.57 -2.00
CA GLU A 306 -7.00 -2.38 -2.54
C GLU A 306 -8.06 -2.16 -1.46
N ILE A 307 -7.85 -2.69 -0.25
CA ILE A 307 -8.86 -2.66 0.82
C ILE A 307 -8.47 -1.78 2.01
N GLY A 308 -7.31 -1.12 1.99
CA GLY A 308 -6.90 -0.28 3.10
C GLY A 308 -5.42 0.02 3.17
N LEU A 309 -4.94 0.19 4.39
CA LEU A 309 -3.57 0.55 4.72
C LEU A 309 -2.95 -0.52 5.62
N SER A 310 -1.71 -0.88 5.35
CA SER A 310 -0.90 -1.76 6.20
C SER A 310 0.42 -1.09 6.57
N CYS A 311 0.87 -1.34 7.77
CA CYS A 311 2.18 -0.96 8.28
C CYS A 311 2.99 -2.22 8.58
N PHE A 312 4.24 -2.26 8.15
CA PHE A 312 5.17 -3.34 8.39
C PHE A 312 6.34 -2.87 9.24
N ASN A 313 6.53 -3.47 10.38
CA ASN A 313 7.69 -3.24 11.22
C ASN A 313 8.86 -4.12 10.73
N LYS A 314 9.91 -3.50 10.19
CA LYS A 314 11.06 -4.21 9.61
C LYS A 314 11.85 -5.04 10.65
N ALA A 315 11.86 -4.61 11.91
CA ALA A 315 12.64 -5.26 12.97
C ALA A 315 11.97 -6.52 13.51
N THR A 316 10.64 -6.51 13.63
CA THR A 316 9.84 -7.66 14.13
C THR A 316 9.24 -8.48 13.01
N GLU A 317 9.26 -7.98 11.78
CA GLU A 317 8.57 -8.54 10.61
C GLU A 317 7.06 -8.71 10.79
N GLN A 318 6.44 -7.87 11.61
CA GLN A 318 5.02 -7.92 11.92
C GLN A 318 4.25 -6.86 11.14
N PHE A 319 3.03 -7.23 10.74
CA PHE A 319 2.08 -6.34 10.08
C PHE A 319 1.06 -5.78 11.05
N ARG A 320 0.68 -4.55 10.79
CA ARG A 320 -0.46 -3.90 11.41
C ARG A 320 -1.35 -3.29 10.33
N ASN A 321 -2.62 -3.67 10.33
CA ASN A 321 -3.58 -3.26 9.33
C ASN A 321 -4.55 -2.22 9.91
N TYR A 322 -4.93 -1.26 9.06
CA TYR A 322 -5.85 -0.18 9.41
C TYR A 322 -7.06 -0.21 8.48
N ASP A 323 -8.23 -0.20 9.06
CA ASP A 323 -9.50 -0.19 8.33
C ASP A 323 -10.46 0.88 8.89
N LYS A 324 -11.73 0.82 8.47
CA LYS A 324 -12.79 1.74 8.91
C LYS A 324 -12.99 1.79 10.43
N TYR A 325 -12.63 0.73 11.17
CA TYR A 325 -12.75 0.70 12.64
C TYR A 325 -11.61 1.46 13.32
N ASP A 326 -10.48 1.64 12.64
CA ASP A 326 -9.39 2.51 13.07
C ASP A 326 -9.59 3.96 12.62
N GLY A 327 -10.72 4.24 11.96
CA GLY A 327 -11.03 5.55 11.38
C GLY A 327 -10.40 5.77 10.00
N PHE A 328 -9.85 4.70 9.36
CA PHE A 328 -9.40 4.77 8.00
C PHE A 328 -10.59 5.02 7.06
N LEU A 329 -10.42 5.95 6.14
CA LEU A 329 -11.49 6.40 5.27
C LEU A 329 -11.63 5.44 4.07
N ASN A 330 -12.87 5.21 3.65
CA ASN A 330 -13.15 4.42 2.46
C ASN A 330 -12.88 5.25 1.19
N VAL A 331 -11.60 5.30 0.80
CA VAL A 331 -11.11 6.02 -0.38
C VAL A 331 -10.39 5.05 -1.33
N GLU A 332 -10.49 5.30 -2.63
CA GLU A 332 -9.78 4.52 -3.63
C GLU A 332 -8.36 5.07 -3.80
N LEU A 333 -7.39 4.38 -3.20
CA LEU A 333 -5.98 4.78 -3.22
C LEU A 333 -5.35 4.55 -4.60
N GLU A 334 -4.49 5.48 -5.00
CA GLU A 334 -3.81 5.47 -6.29
C GLU A 334 -2.44 4.78 -6.23
N GLU A 335 -2.00 4.24 -7.38
CA GLU A 335 -0.71 3.57 -7.51
C GLU A 335 0.45 4.57 -7.48
N GLY A 336 1.54 4.23 -6.79
CA GLY A 336 2.77 5.02 -6.75
C GLY A 336 2.61 6.41 -6.12
N SER A 337 1.46 6.70 -5.52
CA SER A 337 1.14 8.02 -4.97
C SER A 337 1.21 8.01 -3.45
N ALA A 338 2.44 8.06 -2.92
CA ALA A 338 2.72 8.13 -1.51
C ALA A 338 3.92 9.04 -1.25
N LEU A 339 3.87 9.83 -0.18
CA LEU A 339 4.91 10.78 0.21
C LEU A 339 5.06 10.81 1.73
N ARG A 340 6.30 10.79 2.21
CA ARG A 340 6.63 11.23 3.57
C ARG A 340 7.02 12.70 3.52
N ALA A 341 6.21 13.55 4.10
CA ALA A 341 6.49 14.96 4.23
C ALA A 341 7.62 15.23 5.23
N LEU A 342 8.30 16.38 5.12
CA LEU A 342 9.42 16.77 5.99
C LEU A 342 9.03 16.82 7.48
N ASN A 343 7.76 17.08 7.80
CA ASN A 343 7.24 17.05 9.16
C ASN A 343 6.99 15.62 9.70
N GLY A 344 7.19 14.59 8.87
CA GLY A 344 7.00 13.19 9.22
C GLY A 344 5.60 12.65 8.96
N ASP A 345 4.64 13.49 8.53
CA ASP A 345 3.32 13.03 8.13
C ASP A 345 3.39 12.25 6.82
N LEU A 346 2.53 11.25 6.68
CA LEU A 346 2.39 10.50 5.45
C LEU A 346 1.19 11.04 4.65
N TRP A 347 1.42 11.21 3.36
CA TRP A 347 0.44 11.68 2.39
C TRP A 347 0.23 10.59 1.34
N LEU A 348 -1.02 10.18 1.14
CA LEU A 348 -1.40 9.13 0.21
C LEU A 348 -2.40 9.67 -0.80
N GLY A 349 -2.10 9.52 -2.08
CA GLY A 349 -3.00 9.95 -3.14
C GLY A 349 -4.17 8.98 -3.31
N SER A 350 -5.36 9.54 -3.50
CA SER A 350 -6.58 8.80 -3.79
C SER A 350 -7.37 9.46 -4.91
N ARG A 351 -8.40 8.76 -5.40
CA ARG A 351 -9.34 9.36 -6.37
C ARG A 351 -10.14 10.52 -5.79
N GLN A 352 -10.36 10.51 -4.48
CA GLN A 352 -11.17 11.51 -3.79
C GLN A 352 -10.36 12.69 -3.25
N GLY A 353 -9.02 12.60 -3.26
CA GLY A 353 -8.15 13.63 -2.71
C GLY A 353 -6.88 13.06 -2.10
N ILE A 354 -6.30 13.78 -1.15
CA ILE A 354 -5.11 13.35 -0.44
C ILE A 354 -5.49 12.90 0.97
N LEU A 355 -5.20 11.64 1.29
CA LEU A 355 -5.30 11.12 2.64
C LEU A 355 -4.00 11.43 3.38
N THR A 356 -4.07 12.07 4.55
CA THR A 356 -2.90 12.38 5.36
C THR A 356 -3.08 11.94 6.82
N PHE A 357 -1.98 11.56 7.46
CA PHE A 357 -1.93 11.18 8.87
C PHE A 357 -0.51 11.24 9.42
N SER A 358 -0.40 11.35 10.73
CA SER A 358 0.87 11.25 11.47
C SER A 358 1.01 9.84 12.03
N PRO A 359 1.99 9.03 11.59
CA PRO A 359 2.21 7.68 12.14
C PRO A 359 2.36 7.65 13.66
N ASP A 360 3.08 8.60 14.24
CA ASP A 360 3.32 8.69 15.69
C ASP A 360 2.08 9.01 16.52
N LYS A 361 1.04 9.57 15.88
CA LYS A 361 -0.22 9.95 16.56
C LYS A 361 -1.29 8.88 16.40
N LEU A 362 -1.02 7.82 15.65
CA LEU A 362 -1.96 6.72 15.52
C LEU A 362 -2.04 5.95 16.84
N GLU A 363 -3.16 6.09 17.51
CA GLU A 363 -3.41 5.36 18.74
C GLU A 363 -3.71 3.90 18.43
N THR A 364 -3.04 3.01 19.14
CA THR A 364 -3.38 1.60 19.18
C THR A 364 -4.62 1.47 20.07
N GLN A 365 -5.76 1.18 19.50
CA GLN A 365 -6.87 0.72 20.33
C GLN A 365 -6.57 -0.75 20.70
N HIS A 366 -5.89 -0.97 21.84
CA HIS A 366 -5.88 -2.27 22.48
C HIS A 366 -7.31 -2.56 22.94
N THR A 367 -8.07 -3.23 22.15
CA THR A 367 -9.38 -3.74 22.55
C THR A 367 -9.15 -4.94 23.43
N ASN A 368 -9.11 -4.73 24.72
CA ASN A 368 -9.20 -5.85 25.68
C ASN A 368 -10.60 -6.45 25.55
N TYR A 369 -10.69 -7.61 24.93
CA TYR A 369 -11.96 -8.29 24.73
C TYR A 369 -12.32 -9.04 26.03
N ASP A 370 -13.36 -8.60 26.73
CA ASP A 370 -13.94 -9.38 27.84
C ASP A 370 -14.68 -10.60 27.26
N THR A 371 -13.98 -11.72 27.14
CA THR A 371 -14.54 -12.96 26.61
C THR A 371 -15.21 -13.72 27.72
N ARG A 372 -16.49 -14.07 27.52
CA ARG A 372 -17.32 -14.76 28.51
C ARG A 372 -17.95 -16.01 27.91
N ILE A 373 -18.08 -17.05 28.73
CA ILE A 373 -18.97 -18.17 28.45
C ILE A 373 -20.41 -17.67 28.72
N VAL A 374 -21.26 -17.75 27.70
CA VAL A 374 -22.61 -17.16 27.75
C VAL A 374 -23.70 -18.21 27.85
N ASP A 375 -23.46 -19.45 27.37
CA ASP A 375 -24.40 -20.56 27.50
C ASP A 375 -23.67 -21.91 27.50
N PHE A 376 -24.30 -22.92 28.11
CA PHE A 376 -23.84 -24.30 28.12
C PHE A 376 -25.03 -25.21 27.91
N LYS A 377 -24.94 -26.13 26.96
CA LYS A 377 -26.00 -27.06 26.60
C LYS A 377 -25.51 -28.49 26.77
N VAL A 378 -26.36 -29.35 27.31
CA VAL A 378 -26.12 -30.78 27.34
C VAL A 378 -27.16 -31.46 26.44
N SER A 379 -26.69 -32.25 25.47
CA SER A 379 -27.55 -32.90 24.48
C SER A 379 -28.56 -31.95 23.84
N ASN A 380 -28.10 -30.77 23.44
CA ASN A 380 -28.88 -29.65 22.86
C ASN A 380 -29.95 -29.02 23.77
N ARG A 381 -29.89 -29.31 25.09
CA ARG A 381 -30.82 -28.71 26.08
C ARG A 381 -30.03 -27.75 26.99
N ASN A 382 -30.57 -26.56 27.24
CA ASN A 382 -29.96 -25.63 28.21
C ASN A 382 -29.88 -26.26 29.59
N LEU A 383 -28.78 -26.03 30.33
CA LEU A 383 -28.57 -26.54 31.67
C LEU A 383 -29.78 -26.31 32.61
N ARG A 384 -30.36 -25.12 32.56
CA ARG A 384 -31.50 -24.72 33.38
C ARG A 384 -32.79 -25.47 33.06
N SER A 385 -32.88 -26.10 31.90
CA SER A 385 -34.04 -26.93 31.51
C SER A 385 -33.91 -28.39 31.94
N LEU A 386 -32.78 -28.77 32.54
CA LEU A 386 -32.55 -30.10 33.04
C LEU A 386 -33.22 -30.27 34.43
N ASN A 387 -33.87 -31.43 34.68
CA ASN A 387 -34.49 -31.74 35.97
C ASN A 387 -33.49 -31.66 37.13
N ASP A 388 -32.22 -32.00 36.86
CA ASP A 388 -31.10 -31.90 37.80
C ASP A 388 -30.09 -30.87 37.27
N CYS A 389 -30.45 -29.60 37.40
CA CYS A 389 -29.58 -28.51 36.94
C CYS A 389 -28.30 -28.49 37.78
N PRO A 390 -27.11 -28.62 37.15
CA PRO A 390 -25.84 -28.68 37.88
C PRO A 390 -25.30 -27.33 38.34
N ILE A 391 -25.99 -26.22 37.99
CA ILE A 391 -25.57 -24.86 38.33
C ILE A 391 -26.65 -24.14 39.15
N GLN A 392 -26.22 -23.34 40.14
CA GLN A 392 -27.08 -22.49 40.94
C GLN A 392 -27.09 -21.05 40.42
N GLU A 393 -26.01 -20.63 39.79
CA GLU A 393 -25.80 -19.30 39.23
C GLU A 393 -25.86 -19.31 37.71
N SER A 394 -25.66 -18.15 37.09
CA SER A 394 -25.48 -18.08 35.63
C SER A 394 -24.16 -18.72 35.24
N ILE A 395 -24.14 -19.44 34.12
CA ILE A 395 -22.92 -20.06 33.59
C ILE A 395 -21.75 -19.03 33.43
N THR A 396 -22.08 -17.78 33.18
CA THR A 396 -21.11 -16.66 33.07
C THR A 396 -20.31 -16.45 34.36
N TYR A 397 -20.83 -16.86 35.52
CA TYR A 397 -20.20 -16.71 36.84
C TYR A 397 -19.87 -18.04 37.49
N THR A 398 -19.99 -19.15 36.74
CA THR A 398 -19.72 -20.51 37.22
C THR A 398 -18.28 -20.87 36.89
N ASP A 399 -17.44 -21.11 37.90
CA ASP A 399 -16.04 -21.46 37.73
C ASP A 399 -15.83 -22.96 37.41
N ALA A 400 -16.72 -23.80 37.87
CA ALA A 400 -16.64 -25.26 37.65
C ALA A 400 -18.02 -25.87 37.44
N LEU A 401 -18.09 -26.86 36.55
CA LEU A 401 -19.31 -27.56 36.21
C LEU A 401 -19.07 -29.06 36.30
N GLN A 402 -19.90 -29.76 37.08
CA GLN A 402 -19.85 -31.21 37.17
C GLN A 402 -20.96 -31.86 36.34
N LEU A 403 -20.56 -32.64 35.35
CA LEU A 403 -21.46 -33.41 34.49
C LEU A 403 -21.54 -34.86 34.93
N LYS A 404 -22.71 -35.48 34.72
CA LYS A 404 -22.91 -36.94 34.92
C LYS A 404 -22.27 -37.69 33.74
N TYR A 405 -21.96 -38.99 33.96
CA TYR A 405 -21.32 -39.84 32.94
C TYR A 405 -22.14 -39.96 31.63
N ASN A 406 -23.47 -39.84 31.71
CA ASN A 406 -24.35 -39.85 30.54
C ASN A 406 -24.54 -38.48 29.87
N GLN A 407 -23.84 -37.47 30.34
CA GLN A 407 -23.83 -36.09 29.81
C GLN A 407 -22.54 -35.79 29.01
N SER A 408 -22.03 -36.80 28.29
CA SER A 408 -20.77 -36.74 27.53
C SER A 408 -20.84 -35.91 26.24
N MET A 409 -22.04 -35.45 25.88
CA MET A 409 -22.26 -34.56 24.72
C MET A 409 -22.71 -33.19 25.21
N PHE A 410 -21.89 -32.17 24.97
CA PHE A 410 -22.19 -30.82 25.40
C PHE A 410 -21.67 -29.75 24.42
N THR A 411 -22.25 -28.59 24.53
CA THR A 411 -21.91 -27.41 23.70
C THR A 411 -21.69 -26.22 24.61
N ILE A 412 -20.58 -25.50 24.38
CA ILE A 412 -20.19 -24.30 25.08
C ILE A 412 -20.37 -23.12 24.12
N GLU A 413 -21.16 -22.14 24.51
CA GLU A 413 -21.31 -20.89 23.78
C GLU A 413 -20.53 -19.79 24.50
N PHE A 414 -19.77 -19.02 23.74
CA PHE A 414 -18.94 -17.92 24.26
C PHE A 414 -19.09 -16.67 23.40
N ALA A 415 -18.80 -15.51 23.96
CA ALA A 415 -18.84 -14.24 23.24
C ALA A 415 -17.85 -13.26 23.84
N ALA A 416 -17.20 -12.50 22.98
CA ALA A 416 -16.49 -11.29 23.34
C ALA A 416 -17.51 -10.17 23.56
N LEU A 417 -17.50 -9.57 24.75
CA LEU A 417 -18.40 -8.47 25.10
C LEU A 417 -17.88 -7.15 24.56
N ASN A 418 -17.64 -7.11 23.26
CA ASN A 418 -17.22 -5.92 22.54
C ASN A 418 -18.25 -5.54 21.48
N PHE A 419 -18.86 -4.38 21.68
CA PHE A 419 -19.83 -3.84 20.73
C PHE A 419 -19.21 -2.94 19.66
N TYR A 420 -17.90 -2.67 19.72
CA TYR A 420 -17.22 -1.76 18.79
C TYR A 420 -16.81 -2.46 17.50
N ASN A 421 -16.10 -3.59 17.60
CA ASN A 421 -15.45 -4.27 16.48
C ASN A 421 -15.88 -5.74 16.32
N GLN A 422 -17.17 -6.06 16.46
CA GLN A 422 -17.64 -7.45 16.40
C GLN A 422 -17.24 -8.21 15.12
N ASN A 423 -17.12 -7.50 14.00
CA ASN A 423 -16.76 -8.10 12.71
C ASN A 423 -15.26 -8.47 12.59
N ARG A 424 -14.41 -7.98 13.50
CA ARG A 424 -12.98 -8.30 13.58
C ARG A 424 -12.67 -9.40 14.57
N VAL A 425 -13.65 -9.80 15.39
CA VAL A 425 -13.47 -10.77 16.45
C VAL A 425 -13.47 -12.17 15.87
N SER A 426 -12.40 -12.90 16.09
CA SER A 426 -12.30 -14.35 15.89
C SER A 426 -11.93 -15.04 17.19
N TYR A 427 -12.15 -16.35 17.23
CA TYR A 427 -11.98 -17.16 18.43
C TYR A 427 -11.11 -18.37 18.16
N ARG A 428 -10.34 -18.76 19.18
CA ARG A 428 -9.76 -20.07 19.29
C ARG A 428 -10.08 -20.65 20.65
N TYR A 429 -10.22 -21.97 20.75
CA TYR A 429 -10.52 -22.64 22.01
C TYR A 429 -9.78 -23.96 22.13
N ILE A 430 -9.70 -24.46 23.35
CA ILE A 430 -9.15 -25.77 23.69
C ILE A 430 -9.85 -26.34 24.94
N LEU A 431 -10.09 -27.65 24.97
CA LEU A 431 -10.46 -28.37 26.15
C LEU A 431 -9.22 -29.10 26.66
N GLU A 432 -8.47 -28.48 27.56
CA GLU A 432 -7.24 -29.02 28.13
C GLU A 432 -7.54 -30.33 28.89
N GLY A 433 -6.69 -31.32 28.71
CA GLY A 433 -6.87 -32.67 29.20
C GLY A 433 -7.56 -33.60 28.19
N TYR A 434 -8.26 -33.05 27.21
CA TYR A 434 -8.90 -33.82 26.13
C TYR A 434 -8.22 -33.55 24.79
N GLU A 435 -7.91 -32.30 24.49
CA GLU A 435 -7.27 -31.83 23.25
C GLU A 435 -5.81 -31.47 23.49
N LYS A 436 -4.98 -31.55 22.43
CA LYS A 436 -3.55 -31.23 22.48
C LYS A 436 -3.24 -29.91 21.82
N GLU A 437 -4.10 -29.40 20.94
CA GLU A 437 -3.90 -28.22 20.11
C GLU A 437 -5.13 -27.31 20.19
N TRP A 438 -4.89 -26.02 19.99
CA TRP A 438 -5.95 -25.03 19.91
C TRP A 438 -6.75 -25.19 18.61
N HIS A 439 -8.06 -25.13 18.72
CA HIS A 439 -8.96 -25.09 17.57
C HIS A 439 -9.25 -23.65 17.17
N TYR A 440 -8.82 -23.25 15.98
CA TYR A 440 -9.22 -21.99 15.40
C TYR A 440 -10.67 -22.07 14.90
N ASN A 441 -11.55 -21.23 15.47
CA ASN A 441 -13.00 -21.30 15.27
C ASN A 441 -13.54 -20.14 14.39
N GLY A 442 -12.69 -19.24 13.95
CA GLY A 442 -13.09 -18.04 13.21
C GLY A 442 -14.12 -17.23 13.99
N LYS A 443 -15.18 -16.80 13.34
CA LYS A 443 -16.28 -16.01 13.95
C LYS A 443 -17.33 -16.86 14.68
N ASN A 444 -17.21 -18.18 14.63
CA ASN A 444 -18.13 -19.08 15.30
C ASN A 444 -17.92 -19.00 16.81
N ARG A 445 -19.01 -18.91 17.56
CA ARG A 445 -19.04 -18.71 19.02
C ARG A 445 -19.40 -19.98 19.79
N ILE A 446 -19.26 -21.15 19.14
CA ILE A 446 -19.75 -22.42 19.65
C ILE A 446 -18.62 -23.44 19.56
N ALA A 447 -18.35 -24.09 20.69
CA ALA A 447 -17.55 -25.34 20.78
C ALA A 447 -18.45 -26.50 21.12
N SER A 448 -18.43 -27.58 20.31
CA SER A 448 -19.27 -28.74 20.50
C SER A 448 -18.40 -29.98 20.71
N TYR A 449 -18.71 -30.72 21.75
CA TYR A 449 -18.00 -31.93 22.13
C TYR A 449 -18.95 -33.12 22.18
N THR A 450 -18.47 -34.28 21.74
CA THR A 450 -19.21 -35.53 21.74
C THR A 450 -18.35 -36.65 22.33
N ASN A 451 -18.97 -37.51 23.15
CA ASN A 451 -18.31 -38.68 23.77
C ASN A 451 -17.05 -38.35 24.59
N VAL A 452 -17.06 -37.21 25.30
CA VAL A 452 -15.97 -36.86 26.21
C VAL A 452 -15.95 -37.88 27.37
N PRO A 453 -14.82 -38.58 27.59
CA PRO A 453 -14.73 -39.54 28.68
C PRO A 453 -14.77 -38.87 30.06
N PRO A 454 -15.07 -39.59 31.14
CA PRO A 454 -14.95 -39.06 32.49
C PRO A 454 -13.53 -38.58 32.79
N GLY A 455 -13.38 -37.37 33.35
CA GLY A 455 -12.10 -36.76 33.68
C GLY A 455 -12.27 -35.31 34.11
N ASP A 456 -11.18 -34.68 34.49
CA ASP A 456 -11.12 -33.26 34.82
C ASP A 456 -10.54 -32.52 33.62
N TYR A 457 -11.23 -31.50 33.18
CA TYR A 457 -10.91 -30.73 31.98
C TYR A 457 -10.98 -29.23 32.25
N VAL A 458 -10.19 -28.44 31.53
CA VAL A 458 -10.26 -26.97 31.58
C VAL A 458 -10.58 -26.46 30.18
N PHE A 459 -11.74 -25.84 30.01
CA PHE A 459 -12.07 -25.16 28.77
C PHE A 459 -11.48 -23.77 28.78
N ARG A 460 -10.69 -23.46 27.73
CA ARG A 460 -10.14 -22.11 27.48
C ARG A 460 -10.62 -21.63 26.14
N VAL A 461 -10.98 -20.37 26.09
CA VAL A 461 -11.31 -19.64 24.87
C VAL A 461 -10.57 -18.32 24.85
N GLU A 462 -9.97 -18.02 23.72
CA GLU A 462 -9.28 -16.77 23.46
C GLU A 462 -9.92 -16.05 22.28
N THR A 463 -9.93 -14.74 22.38
CA THR A 463 -10.43 -13.83 21.35
C THR A 463 -9.24 -13.16 20.68
N MET A 464 -9.28 -13.12 19.36
CA MET A 464 -8.25 -12.50 18.52
C MET A 464 -8.88 -11.43 17.64
N ASP A 465 -8.11 -10.39 17.31
CA ASP A 465 -8.47 -9.42 16.27
C ASP A 465 -8.03 -9.94 14.91
N GLU A 466 -8.96 -10.15 13.96
CA GLU A 466 -8.62 -10.66 12.61
C GLU A 466 -7.69 -9.71 11.82
N ALA A 467 -7.74 -8.41 12.08
CA ALA A 467 -6.85 -7.47 11.40
C ALA A 467 -5.45 -7.41 12.03
N ASN A 468 -5.33 -7.82 13.30
CA ASN A 468 -4.09 -7.77 14.07
C ASN A 468 -4.04 -8.97 15.03
N PRO A 469 -3.80 -10.20 14.53
CA PRO A 469 -3.91 -11.43 15.33
C PRO A 469 -2.95 -11.52 16.53
N GLU A 470 -1.90 -10.70 16.54
CA GLU A 470 -0.88 -10.66 17.59
C GLU A 470 -1.18 -9.62 18.71
N LEU A 471 -2.26 -8.84 18.56
CA LEU A 471 -2.75 -7.90 19.57
C LEU A 471 -3.84 -8.54 20.44
#